data_ff62b63e0ff5bf07c901ed12f80d97f9
#
_entry.id   ff62b63e0ff5bf07c901ed12f80d97f9
#
_cell.length_a   1.000
_cell.length_b   1.000
_cell.length_c   1.000
_cell.angle_alpha   90.00
_cell.angle_beta   90.00
_cell.angle_gamma   90.00
#
_symmetry.space_group_name_H-M   'P 1'
#
loop_
_entity.id
_entity.type
_entity.pdbx_description
1 polymer ?
#
loop_
_entity_poly.entity_id
_entity_poly.type
_entity_poly.pdbx_seq_one_letter_code
_entity_poly.pdbx_strand_id
1 'polypeptide(L)'
;MEKVTGIGGLFFRAHDPKALGLWYQQHLGISLTPTSLQDSVWQQEAGPTVFAPFKETTNYFGDSSKVWMVNFRVLDLDKMAAQLQAAGIAVKIDPQSYPNGRFARLNDPEGNPIELWQPKVPDTRG
;
A
#
# COMPACT_ATOMS: atom_id res chain seq x y z
N MET A 1 -12.52 -24.10 14.90
CA MET A 1 -13.13 -22.76 15.03
C MET A 1 -13.00 -22.01 13.72
N GLU A 2 -14.08 -21.49 13.22
CA GLU A 2 -14.04 -20.69 12.00
C GLU A 2 -13.36 -19.34 12.24
N LYS A 3 -12.67 -18.82 11.22
CA LYS A 3 -12.02 -17.51 11.24
C LYS A 3 -12.05 -16.91 9.83
N VAL A 4 -11.83 -15.62 9.72
CA VAL A 4 -11.63 -15.00 8.41
C VAL A 4 -10.28 -15.47 7.85
N THR A 5 -10.18 -15.56 6.51
CA THR A 5 -8.98 -16.06 5.84
C THR A 5 -8.06 -14.95 5.36
N GLY A 6 -8.52 -13.73 5.39
CA GLY A 6 -7.74 -12.57 4.97
C GLY A 6 -8.63 -11.39 4.62
N ILE A 7 -8.00 -10.35 4.09
CA ILE A 7 -8.70 -9.16 3.64
C ILE A 7 -9.12 -9.39 2.19
N GLY A 8 -10.44 -9.32 1.93
CA GLY A 8 -10.98 -9.51 0.58
C GLY A 8 -11.06 -8.22 -0.23
N GLY A 9 -10.94 -7.08 0.41
CA GLY A 9 -10.96 -5.80 -0.26
C GLY A 9 -10.74 -4.65 0.69
N LEU A 10 -10.39 -3.50 0.14
CA LEU A 10 -10.30 -2.24 0.85
C LEU A 10 -11.19 -1.24 0.14
N PHE A 11 -12.14 -0.67 0.86
CA PHE A 11 -13.12 0.28 0.30
C PHE A 11 -12.99 1.62 1.00
N PHE A 12 -12.91 2.68 0.20
CA PHE A 12 -12.73 4.02 0.75
C PHE A 12 -13.37 5.05 -0.19
N ARG A 13 -13.67 6.22 0.36
CA ARG A 13 -14.26 7.30 -0.41
C ARG A 13 -13.21 8.01 -1.22
N ALA A 14 -13.58 8.40 -2.45
CA ALA A 14 -12.73 9.16 -3.35
C ALA A 14 -13.55 10.27 -3.99
N HIS A 15 -12.91 11.41 -4.23
CA HIS A 15 -13.54 12.50 -4.96
C HIS A 15 -13.77 12.09 -6.42
N ASP A 16 -12.77 11.48 -7.04
CA ASP A 16 -12.84 10.97 -8.42
C ASP A 16 -12.36 9.53 -8.44
N PRO A 17 -13.26 8.56 -8.19
CA PRO A 17 -12.86 7.14 -8.11
C PRO A 17 -12.22 6.61 -9.38
N LYS A 18 -12.69 7.03 -10.55
CA LYS A 18 -12.15 6.57 -11.83
C LYS A 18 -10.72 7.02 -12.02
N ALA A 19 -10.46 8.31 -11.83
CA ALA A 19 -9.12 8.87 -11.97
C ALA A 19 -8.16 8.29 -10.93
N LEU A 20 -8.63 8.11 -9.70
CA LEU A 20 -7.82 7.54 -8.64
C LEU A 20 -7.47 6.08 -8.92
N GLY A 21 -8.43 5.30 -9.40
CA GLY A 21 -8.20 3.90 -9.79
C GLY A 21 -7.15 3.77 -10.88
N LEU A 22 -7.20 4.64 -11.90
CA LEU A 22 -6.21 4.66 -12.96
C LEU A 22 -4.81 4.99 -12.45
N TRP A 23 -4.71 5.90 -11.48
CA TRP A 23 -3.42 6.24 -10.86
C TRP A 23 -2.81 5.02 -10.15
N TYR A 24 -3.63 4.30 -9.37
CA TYR A 24 -3.16 3.09 -8.67
C TYR A 24 -2.74 1.99 -9.65
N GLN A 25 -3.49 1.83 -10.74
CA GLN A 25 -3.12 0.87 -11.79
C GLN A 25 -1.79 1.26 -12.44
N GLN A 26 -1.66 2.51 -12.85
CA GLN A 26 -0.49 2.99 -13.59
C GLN A 26 0.78 2.97 -12.75
N HIS A 27 0.69 3.39 -11.49
CA HIS A 27 1.89 3.62 -10.68
C HIS A 27 2.19 2.52 -9.67
N LEU A 28 1.17 1.77 -9.23
CA LEU A 28 1.36 0.71 -8.23
C LEU A 28 0.98 -0.67 -8.76
N GLY A 29 0.48 -0.77 -9.98
CA GLY A 29 0.17 -2.05 -10.58
C GLY A 29 -1.06 -2.75 -10.01
N ILE A 30 -1.96 -1.99 -9.40
CA ILE A 30 -3.18 -2.54 -8.82
C ILE A 30 -4.26 -2.58 -9.89
N SER A 31 -4.90 -3.74 -10.09
CA SER A 31 -5.95 -3.91 -11.09
C SER A 31 -7.14 -2.99 -10.82
N LEU A 32 -7.76 -2.50 -11.89
CA LEU A 32 -8.96 -1.67 -11.78
C LEU A 32 -10.11 -2.47 -11.16
N THR A 33 -11.01 -1.74 -10.51
CA THR A 33 -12.24 -2.32 -9.99
C THR A 33 -13.04 -2.95 -11.12
N PRO A 34 -13.51 -4.20 -10.98
CA PRO A 34 -14.33 -4.82 -12.01
C PRO A 34 -15.63 -4.05 -12.26
N THR A 35 -16.00 -3.92 -13.52
CA THR A 35 -17.26 -3.26 -13.94
C THR A 35 -18.26 -4.28 -14.50
N SER A 36 -17.84 -5.53 -14.66
CA SER A 36 -18.70 -6.61 -15.14
C SER A 36 -18.33 -7.92 -14.47
N LEU A 37 -19.19 -8.92 -14.60
CA LEU A 37 -18.95 -10.26 -14.06
C LEU A 37 -17.82 -11.00 -14.80
N GLN A 38 -17.43 -10.54 -15.98
CA GLN A 38 -16.33 -11.13 -16.75
C GLN A 38 -14.97 -10.54 -16.36
N ASP A 39 -14.95 -9.39 -15.69
CA ASP A 39 -13.69 -8.75 -15.29
C ASP A 39 -13.09 -9.51 -14.12
N SER A 40 -11.77 -9.70 -14.16
CA SER A 40 -11.05 -10.31 -13.05
C SER A 40 -10.75 -9.26 -11.97
N VAL A 41 -10.68 -9.73 -10.74
CA VAL A 41 -10.25 -8.89 -9.61
C VAL A 41 -8.75 -8.95 -9.46
N TRP A 42 -8.18 -7.99 -8.72
CA TRP A 42 -6.76 -7.99 -8.38
C TRP A 42 -6.41 -9.22 -7.54
N GLN A 43 -5.44 -9.98 -8.02
CA GLN A 43 -4.90 -11.13 -7.29
C GLN A 43 -3.61 -10.71 -6.64
N GLN A 44 -3.64 -10.47 -5.34
CA GLN A 44 -2.43 -10.10 -4.63
C GLN A 44 -1.62 -11.34 -4.28
N GLU A 45 -0.29 -11.17 -4.21
CA GLU A 45 0.61 -12.25 -3.83
C GLU A 45 0.46 -12.53 -2.34
N ALA A 46 0.56 -13.80 -1.96
CA ALA A 46 0.54 -14.20 -0.55
C ALA A 46 1.77 -13.64 0.17
N GLY A 47 1.59 -13.20 1.40
CA GLY A 47 2.70 -12.65 2.16
C GLY A 47 2.25 -12.12 3.52
N PRO A 48 3.22 -11.65 4.31
CA PRO A 48 2.91 -11.11 5.63
C PRO A 48 1.99 -9.88 5.52
N THR A 49 1.02 -9.82 6.42
CA THR A 49 0.05 -8.73 6.45
C THR A 49 -0.12 -8.30 7.90
N VAL A 50 0.01 -7.00 8.14
CA VAL A 50 -0.20 -6.40 9.45
C VAL A 50 -1.60 -5.80 9.49
N PHE A 51 -2.38 -6.17 10.50
CA PHE A 51 -3.68 -5.58 10.77
C PHE A 51 -3.59 -4.91 12.12
N ALA A 52 -3.41 -3.59 12.13
CA ALA A 52 -3.04 -2.87 13.34
C ALA A 52 -3.93 -1.66 13.58
N PRO A 53 -4.79 -1.70 14.61
CA PRO A 53 -5.43 -0.47 15.09
C PRO A 53 -4.37 0.42 15.73
N PHE A 54 -4.34 1.69 15.31
CA PHE A 54 -3.47 2.70 15.89
C PHE A 54 -4.29 3.50 16.91
N LYS A 55 -3.58 4.19 17.81
CA LYS A 55 -4.25 5.12 18.73
C LYS A 55 -4.91 6.23 17.93
N GLU A 56 -6.11 6.65 18.34
CA GLU A 56 -6.83 7.71 17.66
C GLU A 56 -6.06 9.03 17.62
N THR A 57 -5.10 9.22 18.53
CA THR A 57 -4.26 10.42 18.61
C THR A 57 -2.98 10.33 17.78
N THR A 58 -2.79 9.24 17.03
CA THR A 58 -1.57 9.08 16.22
C THR A 58 -1.45 10.20 15.18
N ASN A 59 -0.22 10.64 14.94
CA ASN A 59 0.10 11.54 13.82
C ASN A 59 0.79 10.79 12.67
N TYR A 60 0.85 9.47 12.75
CA TYR A 60 1.59 8.67 11.78
C TYR A 60 0.98 8.73 10.38
N PHE A 61 -0.33 8.96 10.29
CA PHE A 61 -1.02 9.05 8.99
C PHE A 61 -0.93 10.46 8.36
N GLY A 62 -0.26 11.40 9.01
CA GLY A 62 -0.14 12.78 8.55
C GLY A 62 -1.31 13.63 9.00
N ASP A 63 -2.05 14.22 8.06
CA ASP A 63 -3.19 15.09 8.36
C ASP A 63 -4.20 14.37 9.27
N SER A 64 -4.68 15.06 10.29
CA SER A 64 -5.63 14.49 11.27
C SER A 64 -6.96 14.07 10.66
N SER A 65 -7.31 14.57 9.48
CA SER A 65 -8.49 14.10 8.74
C SER A 65 -8.31 12.71 8.16
N LYS A 66 -7.08 12.21 8.09
CA LYS A 66 -6.78 10.88 7.57
C LYS A 66 -6.84 9.86 8.70
N VAL A 67 -7.84 8.99 8.64
CA VAL A 67 -8.14 8.04 9.73
C VAL A 67 -7.64 6.63 9.43
N TRP A 68 -6.99 6.43 8.28
CA TRP A 68 -6.41 5.16 7.88
C TRP A 68 -5.20 5.40 6.99
N MET A 69 -4.40 4.36 6.85
CA MET A 69 -3.27 4.34 5.92
C MET A 69 -3.14 2.93 5.37
N VAL A 70 -3.01 2.81 4.06
CA VAL A 70 -2.75 1.50 3.45
C VAL A 70 -1.25 1.27 3.35
N ASN A 71 -0.83 0.07 3.67
CA ASN A 71 0.55 -0.39 3.49
C ASN A 71 0.56 -1.41 2.36
N PHE A 72 1.42 -1.19 1.37
CA PHE A 72 1.62 -2.14 0.27
C PHE A 72 2.98 -2.79 0.39
N ARG A 73 3.03 -4.11 0.26
CA ARG A 73 4.29 -4.83 0.14
C ARG A 73 4.90 -4.58 -1.22
N VAL A 74 6.22 -4.44 -1.25
CA VAL A 74 7.00 -4.35 -2.49
C VAL A 74 8.16 -5.33 -2.42
N LEU A 75 8.60 -5.80 -3.58
CA LEU A 75 9.73 -6.73 -3.65
C LEU A 75 11.06 -5.99 -3.48
N ASP A 76 11.18 -4.82 -4.09
CA ASP A 76 12.41 -4.01 -4.08
C ASP A 76 12.02 -2.55 -3.87
N LEU A 77 12.21 -2.06 -2.64
CA LEU A 77 11.79 -0.73 -2.25
C LEU A 77 12.52 0.35 -3.03
N ASP A 78 13.82 0.20 -3.23
CA ASP A 78 14.62 1.22 -3.92
C ASP A 78 14.21 1.35 -5.39
N LYS A 79 13.99 0.22 -6.06
CA LYS A 79 13.50 0.24 -7.45
C LYS A 79 12.11 0.83 -7.54
N MET A 80 11.23 0.47 -6.62
CA MET A 80 9.85 1.00 -6.60
C MET A 80 9.86 2.51 -6.39
N ALA A 81 10.65 3.00 -5.43
CA ALA A 81 10.77 4.43 -5.17
C ALA A 81 11.34 5.18 -6.38
N ALA A 82 12.37 4.63 -7.02
CA ALA A 82 12.97 5.25 -8.20
C ALA A 82 11.97 5.35 -9.35
N GLN A 83 11.17 4.31 -9.56
CA GLN A 83 10.11 4.28 -10.57
C GLN A 83 9.07 5.38 -10.33
N LEU A 84 8.64 5.53 -9.09
CA LEU A 84 7.67 6.55 -8.72
C LEU A 84 8.24 7.95 -8.85
N GLN A 85 9.47 8.15 -8.40
CA GLN A 85 10.15 9.45 -8.50
C GLN A 85 10.37 9.86 -9.96
N ALA A 86 10.69 8.90 -10.84
CA ALA A 86 10.81 9.16 -12.27
C ALA A 86 9.49 9.58 -12.89
N ALA A 87 8.36 9.20 -12.32
CA ALA A 87 7.03 9.62 -12.76
C ALA A 87 6.58 10.95 -12.10
N GLY A 88 7.47 11.62 -11.36
CA GLY A 88 7.17 12.89 -10.71
C GLY A 88 6.46 12.77 -9.37
N ILE A 89 6.40 11.58 -8.80
CA ILE A 89 5.74 11.34 -7.52
C ILE A 89 6.76 11.46 -6.39
N ALA A 90 6.45 12.30 -5.39
CA ALA A 90 7.32 12.46 -4.23
C ALA A 90 7.23 11.21 -3.35
N VAL A 91 8.39 10.60 -3.07
CA VAL A 91 8.49 9.43 -2.20
C VAL A 91 9.58 9.69 -1.18
N LYS A 92 9.26 9.48 0.09
CA LYS A 92 10.22 9.62 1.19
C LYS A 92 10.63 8.24 1.66
N ILE A 93 11.85 7.84 1.36
CA ILE A 93 12.42 6.56 1.80
C ILE A 93 12.97 6.75 3.21
N ASP A 94 12.59 5.85 4.12
CA ASP A 94 13.23 5.80 5.42
C ASP A 94 14.62 5.18 5.23
N PRO A 95 15.71 5.89 5.57
CA PRO A 95 17.06 5.37 5.36
C PRO A 95 17.41 4.23 6.29
N GLN A 96 16.65 4.07 7.38
CA GLN A 96 16.92 3.04 8.37
C GLN A 96 16.29 1.71 7.96
N SER A 97 17.01 0.61 8.18
CA SER A 97 16.49 -0.74 8.07
C SER A 97 16.08 -1.23 9.45
N TYR A 98 14.91 -1.84 9.54
CA TYR A 98 14.36 -2.38 10.79
C TYR A 98 14.34 -3.90 10.75
N PRO A 99 14.18 -4.57 11.90
CA PRO A 99 14.09 -6.04 11.91
C PRO A 99 12.97 -6.59 11.01
N ASN A 100 11.88 -5.83 10.82
CA ASN A 100 10.75 -6.26 9.99
C ASN A 100 10.81 -5.73 8.55
N GLY A 101 11.85 -4.98 8.18
CA GLY A 101 12.06 -4.54 6.81
C GLY A 101 12.35 -3.06 6.65
N ARG A 102 12.10 -2.58 5.43
CA ARG A 102 12.34 -1.20 5.06
C ARG A 102 11.05 -0.55 4.60
N PHE A 103 10.96 0.77 4.75
CA PHE A 103 9.71 1.52 4.53
C PHE A 103 9.94 2.77 3.71
N ALA A 104 8.90 3.17 2.99
CA ALA A 104 8.82 4.47 2.32
C ALA A 104 7.40 5.01 2.43
N ARG A 105 7.25 6.32 2.28
CA ARG A 105 5.96 7.01 2.40
C ARG A 105 5.69 7.86 1.16
N LEU A 106 4.45 7.86 0.73
CA LEU A 106 3.95 8.76 -0.30
C LEU A 106 2.47 9.02 -0.07
N ASN A 107 1.91 9.89 -0.90
CA ASN A 107 0.46 10.13 -0.92
C ASN A 107 -0.06 9.89 -2.32
N ASP A 108 -1.31 9.44 -2.43
CA ASP A 108 -1.98 9.39 -3.72
C ASP A 108 -2.46 10.80 -4.11
N PRO A 109 -2.99 11.00 -5.33
CA PRO A 109 -3.42 12.33 -5.79
C PRO A 109 -4.52 12.97 -4.94
N GLU A 110 -5.26 12.20 -4.16
CA GLU A 110 -6.28 12.72 -3.26
C GLU A 110 -5.78 12.89 -1.83
N GLY A 111 -4.45 12.77 -1.63
CA GLY A 111 -3.83 13.00 -0.33
C GLY A 111 -3.92 11.82 0.63
N ASN A 112 -4.35 10.65 0.17
CA ASN A 112 -4.40 9.48 1.04
C ASN A 112 -2.98 8.97 1.32
N PRO A 113 -2.62 8.73 2.59
CA PRO A 113 -1.28 8.27 2.93
C PRO A 113 -1.08 6.81 2.54
N ILE A 114 0.10 6.54 1.99
CA ILE A 114 0.52 5.20 1.58
C ILE A 114 1.87 4.90 2.20
N GLU A 115 2.01 3.72 2.76
CA GLU A 115 3.30 3.19 3.19
C GLU A 115 3.68 2.03 2.28
N LEU A 116 4.90 2.06 1.76
CA LEU A 116 5.49 0.92 1.03
C LEU A 116 6.38 0.16 1.99
N TRP A 117 6.30 -1.15 1.95
CA TRP A 117 7.03 -2.03 2.86
C TRP A 117 7.71 -3.14 2.09
N GLN A 118 9.04 -3.19 2.20
CA GLN A 118 9.80 -4.33 1.76
C GLN A 118 10.05 -5.22 2.98
N PRO A 119 9.27 -6.30 3.16
CA PRO A 119 9.45 -7.16 4.32
C PRO A 119 10.83 -7.79 4.33
N LYS A 120 11.40 -7.93 5.51
CA LYS A 120 12.61 -8.71 5.68
C LYS A 120 12.21 -10.17 5.77
N VAL A 121 12.59 -10.91 4.74
CA VAL A 121 12.31 -12.34 4.70
C VAL A 121 13.29 -13.05 5.60
N PRO A 122 12.82 -13.89 6.54
CA PRO A 122 13.73 -14.69 7.33
C PRO A 122 14.58 -15.56 6.43
N ASP A 123 15.87 -15.67 6.74
CA ASP A 123 16.74 -16.57 6.00
C ASP A 123 16.43 -18.00 6.40
N THR A 124 15.69 -18.69 5.54
CA THR A 124 15.30 -20.09 5.75
C THR A 124 16.28 -21.08 5.13
N ARG A 125 17.36 -20.58 4.53
CA ARG A 125 18.40 -21.41 3.91
C ARG A 125 19.52 -21.63 4.91
N GLY A 126 19.14 -22.09 6.06
CA GLY A 126 19.96 -22.25 7.24
C GLY A 126 21.30 -22.85 7.09
#